data_99997b79c1f783cad5f7ac827d93ed60
#
_entry.id   99997b79c1f783cad5f7ac827d93ed60
#
_cell.length_a   1.000
_cell.length_b   1.000
_cell.length_c   1.000
_cell.angle_alpha   90.00
_cell.angle_beta   90.00
_cell.angle_gamma   90.00
#
_symmetry.space_group_name_H-M   'P 1'
#
loop_
_entity.id
_entity.type
_entity.pdbx_description
1 polymer ?
#
loop_
_entity_poly.entity_id
_entity_poly.type
_entity_poly.pdbx_seq_one_letter_code
_entity_poly.pdbx_strand_id
1 'polypeptide(L)'
;MASTFFGLDIAYTGVQAANAKLNTTANNIANVDTKGYTRQEATQVASDALRISQSYGMAGTGVTVTDINQVRNEFYDVKYWQAQTNLGQYDMKMYYMYQIEDYFTDKDTVEGFEPIFSAMFDSLEEVYKQAGTPSTKTQFIGAAGDLCEYFNAQATNLEKLQLGVNEEIKNKVDEINSIAEQIATLNKQINTIEVNHLRANELRDKRNLLIDQLSKIVDVEVRETPIYTTPGGTEKSGIYTYEVSIAGGQILVQGYEYNTLECVARSAEEKVNQSDADGLFEIKWSNTMDFNLYGANLGGELKGLIEVRDGNNEEYFHGTTKSVKPNSDGTYEVTIEVPNKDYLTDMNKCTLPDSGQLTLVNTKYKYSGFEFDGTKIPATYTFKIEREAGQADPTIFDGKEARVGTKVDYQGIPYYQEQMNEWVRIFAKAMNDIEKTAVDEEGKPAEVLFTAKEKVSGDEIKFTADLADNKYKSSDSDYYRLTAGNISVNNEMVKDASKFGTTVDIKKGGDAQDVTELLLTVQDDKNKVNFRGCSAKEFLQCITSDIALSANNAKTFTENYTNINKSVSQTRLSISGVDNDEEALHLVKFQEAYNLSAKVMQIMTEIYDRLILQTGV
;
A
#
# COMPACT_ATOMS: atom_id res chain seq x y z
N MET A 1 -26.19 66.94 1.72
CA MET A 1 -27.00 67.08 2.96
C MET A 1 -27.34 65.70 3.41
N ALA A 2 -27.13 65.34 4.68
CA ALA A 2 -27.64 64.09 5.20
C ALA A 2 -29.15 64.11 5.01
N SER A 3 -29.72 63.02 4.51
CA SER A 3 -31.18 62.86 4.39
C SER A 3 -31.84 63.09 5.75
N THR A 4 -33.01 63.72 5.78
CA THR A 4 -33.84 63.83 6.99
C THR A 4 -34.14 62.45 7.59
N PHE A 5 -34.09 61.38 6.79
CA PHE A 5 -34.31 59.99 7.18
C PHE A 5 -33.04 59.22 7.59
N PHE A 6 -31.90 59.89 7.75
CA PHE A 6 -30.60 59.30 8.05
C PHE A 6 -30.59 58.36 9.27
N GLY A 7 -31.32 58.71 10.34
CA GLY A 7 -31.44 57.87 11.52
C GLY A 7 -32.23 56.57 11.29
N LEU A 8 -33.20 56.62 10.37
CA LEU A 8 -33.95 55.42 9.96
C LEU A 8 -33.06 54.45 9.17
N ASP A 9 -32.24 54.96 8.26
CA ASP A 9 -31.30 54.18 7.49
C ASP A 9 -30.29 53.44 8.39
N ILE A 10 -29.76 54.12 9.43
CA ILE A 10 -28.90 53.48 10.43
C ILE A 10 -29.60 52.37 11.17
N ALA A 11 -30.82 52.56 11.63
CA ALA A 11 -31.61 51.57 12.32
C ALA A 11 -31.93 50.38 11.41
N TYR A 12 -32.23 50.62 10.13
CA TYR A 12 -32.51 49.62 9.13
C TYR A 12 -31.30 48.73 8.85
N THR A 13 -30.11 49.31 8.69
CA THR A 13 -28.86 48.54 8.52
C THR A 13 -28.58 47.65 9.75
N GLY A 14 -28.88 48.11 10.96
CA GLY A 14 -28.79 47.34 12.18
C GLY A 14 -29.73 46.13 12.20
N VAL A 15 -30.98 46.32 11.75
CA VAL A 15 -31.96 45.23 11.61
C VAL A 15 -31.48 44.19 10.60
N GLN A 16 -30.99 44.61 9.44
CA GLN A 16 -30.47 43.72 8.42
C GLN A 16 -29.27 42.90 8.92
N ALA A 17 -28.33 43.54 9.60
CA ALA A 17 -27.15 42.85 10.15
C ALA A 17 -27.52 41.85 11.25
N ALA A 18 -28.43 42.21 12.15
CA ALA A 18 -28.96 41.28 13.18
C ALA A 18 -29.70 40.08 12.55
N ASN A 19 -30.50 40.32 11.51
CA ASN A 19 -31.19 39.23 10.79
C ASN A 19 -30.23 38.28 10.08
N ALA A 20 -29.18 38.80 9.40
CA ALA A 20 -28.15 37.96 8.78
C ALA A 20 -27.48 37.06 9.82
N LYS A 21 -27.09 37.61 10.99
CA LYS A 21 -26.46 36.84 12.08
C LYS A 21 -27.43 35.82 12.67
N LEU A 22 -28.70 36.14 12.87
CA LEU A 22 -29.73 35.20 13.33
C LEU A 22 -29.88 34.01 12.38
N ASN A 23 -29.95 34.28 11.07
CA ASN A 23 -30.06 33.24 10.06
C ASN A 23 -28.82 32.34 10.02
N THR A 24 -27.63 32.94 10.14
CA THR A 24 -26.36 32.16 10.19
C THR A 24 -26.32 31.27 11.44
N THR A 25 -26.65 31.80 12.61
CA THR A 25 -26.72 31.01 13.86
C THR A 25 -27.76 29.90 13.77
N ALA A 26 -28.96 30.18 13.22
CA ALA A 26 -29.96 29.16 13.02
C ALA A 26 -29.51 28.04 12.05
N ASN A 27 -28.77 28.42 11.00
CA ASN A 27 -28.16 27.43 10.07
C ASN A 27 -27.10 26.60 10.76
N ASN A 28 -26.23 27.20 11.61
CA ASN A 28 -25.26 26.48 12.41
C ASN A 28 -25.93 25.44 13.32
N ILE A 29 -26.93 25.85 14.08
CA ILE A 29 -27.68 24.96 14.98
C ILE A 29 -28.33 23.81 14.21
N ALA A 30 -28.96 24.10 13.06
CA ALA A 30 -29.61 23.08 12.23
C ALA A 30 -28.64 22.03 11.67
N ASN A 31 -27.33 22.38 11.50
CA ASN A 31 -26.33 21.54 10.92
C ASN A 31 -25.28 21.01 11.92
N VAL A 32 -25.52 21.12 13.24
CA VAL A 32 -24.55 20.68 14.27
C VAL A 32 -24.09 19.23 14.10
N ASP A 33 -25.02 18.34 13.73
CA ASP A 33 -24.75 16.92 13.50
C ASP A 33 -24.41 16.57 12.03
N THR A 34 -24.38 17.57 11.14
CA THR A 34 -24.05 17.34 9.73
C THR A 34 -22.56 17.10 9.56
N LYS A 35 -22.17 15.90 9.11
CA LYS A 35 -20.78 15.52 8.91
C LYS A 35 -20.09 16.47 7.91
N GLY A 36 -18.96 17.05 8.31
CA GLY A 36 -18.17 17.94 7.47
C GLY A 36 -18.67 19.39 7.45
N TYR A 37 -19.77 19.72 8.15
CA TYR A 37 -20.22 21.11 8.28
C TYR A 37 -19.25 21.92 9.12
N THR A 38 -18.94 23.13 8.66
CA THR A 38 -18.07 24.10 9.33
C THR A 38 -18.90 25.27 9.84
N ARG A 39 -18.74 25.65 11.12
CA ARG A 39 -19.39 26.82 11.71
C ARG A 39 -19.16 28.07 10.82
N GLN A 40 -20.26 28.80 10.59
CA GLN A 40 -20.25 30.00 9.79
C GLN A 40 -20.43 31.23 10.69
N GLU A 41 -19.75 32.32 10.32
CA GLU A 41 -19.86 33.60 11.04
C GLU A 41 -20.08 34.75 10.04
N ALA A 42 -21.08 35.61 10.35
CA ALA A 42 -21.37 36.80 9.57
C ALA A 42 -20.46 37.94 10.02
N THR A 43 -19.57 38.37 9.13
CA THR A 43 -18.62 39.50 9.35
C THR A 43 -19.35 40.84 9.18
N GLN A 44 -19.33 41.67 10.22
CA GLN A 44 -19.95 42.98 10.24
C GLN A 44 -18.90 44.08 10.37
N VAL A 45 -19.00 45.09 9.51
CA VAL A 45 -18.14 46.29 9.54
C VAL A 45 -19.01 47.54 9.65
N ALA A 46 -18.42 48.62 10.19
CA ALA A 46 -19.05 49.96 10.15
C ALA A 46 -19.13 50.44 8.69
N SER A 47 -20.28 50.93 8.25
CA SER A 47 -20.42 51.53 6.93
C SER A 47 -19.65 52.85 6.84
N ASP A 48 -19.27 53.27 5.62
CA ASP A 48 -18.46 54.50 5.40
C ASP A 48 -19.16 55.72 5.98
N ALA A 49 -18.44 56.48 6.82
CA ALA A 49 -18.99 57.66 7.45
C ALA A 49 -19.16 58.83 6.45
N LEU A 50 -20.28 59.47 6.49
CA LEU A 50 -20.55 60.66 5.67
C LEU A 50 -20.00 61.93 6.30
N ARG A 51 -19.36 62.78 5.50
CA ARG A 51 -18.94 64.10 5.91
C ARG A 51 -20.15 65.03 6.00
N ILE A 52 -20.40 65.55 7.17
CA ILE A 52 -21.47 66.53 7.41
C ILE A 52 -20.83 67.90 7.62
N SER A 53 -21.40 68.93 6.99
CA SER A 53 -20.93 70.32 7.10
C SER A 53 -21.33 70.99 8.42
N GLN A 54 -21.47 70.25 9.49
CA GLN A 54 -21.77 70.71 10.82
C GLN A 54 -20.56 70.60 11.77
N SER A 55 -20.64 71.15 12.95
CA SER A 55 -19.55 71.25 13.91
C SER A 55 -18.97 69.92 14.40
N TYR A 56 -19.67 68.82 14.22
CA TYR A 56 -19.19 67.47 14.58
C TYR A 56 -18.62 66.64 13.42
N GLY A 57 -18.51 67.16 12.23
CA GLY A 57 -17.68 66.69 11.13
C GLY A 57 -18.14 65.42 10.39
N MET A 58 -17.95 64.24 10.93
CA MET A 58 -18.30 62.95 10.30
C MET A 58 -19.46 62.27 11.05
N ALA A 59 -20.41 61.72 10.32
CA ALA A 59 -21.49 60.94 10.90
C ALA A 59 -21.43 59.49 10.40
N GLY A 60 -21.56 58.54 11.30
CA GLY A 60 -21.62 57.12 10.97
C GLY A 60 -22.95 56.76 10.26
N THR A 61 -22.87 55.89 9.25
CA THR A 61 -23.98 55.52 8.37
C THR A 61 -24.60 54.17 8.73
N GLY A 62 -24.22 53.58 9.87
CA GLY A 62 -24.67 52.29 10.31
C GLY A 62 -23.66 51.17 10.10
N VAL A 63 -24.13 50.02 9.74
CA VAL A 63 -23.33 48.78 9.61
C VAL A 63 -23.64 48.02 8.31
N THR A 64 -22.67 47.31 7.81
CA THR A 64 -22.84 46.41 6.66
C THR A 64 -22.31 45.03 7.00
N VAL A 65 -23.03 43.98 6.64
CA VAL A 65 -22.53 42.62 6.65
C VAL A 65 -21.84 42.42 5.31
N THR A 66 -20.52 42.16 5.35
CA THR A 66 -19.70 42.02 4.14
C THR A 66 -19.70 40.59 3.63
N ASP A 67 -19.61 39.61 4.54
CA ASP A 67 -19.45 38.20 4.20
C ASP A 67 -20.03 37.29 5.30
N ILE A 68 -20.36 36.05 4.89
CA ILE A 68 -20.57 34.93 5.80
C ILE A 68 -19.45 33.93 5.53
N ASN A 69 -18.51 33.84 6.46
CA ASN A 69 -17.30 33.04 6.31
C ASN A 69 -17.33 31.80 7.19
N GLN A 70 -16.67 30.71 6.73
CA GLN A 70 -16.41 29.53 7.54
C GLN A 70 -15.32 29.84 8.57
N VAL A 71 -15.53 29.35 9.81
CA VAL A 71 -14.53 29.44 10.88
C VAL A 71 -13.62 28.21 10.77
N ARG A 72 -12.50 28.34 10.07
CA ARG A 72 -11.62 27.22 9.76
C ARG A 72 -10.14 27.60 9.96
N ASN A 73 -9.32 26.59 10.28
CA ASN A 73 -7.88 26.76 10.43
C ASN A 73 -7.15 25.70 9.59
N GLU A 74 -6.57 26.12 8.47
CA GLU A 74 -5.85 25.25 7.50
C GLU A 74 -4.71 24.45 8.14
N PHE A 75 -4.05 24.97 9.17
CA PHE A 75 -2.98 24.24 9.87
C PHE A 75 -3.50 22.93 10.52
N TYR A 76 -4.69 22.98 11.10
CA TYR A 76 -5.30 21.77 11.69
C TYR A 76 -5.89 20.85 10.64
N ASP A 77 -6.29 21.37 9.49
CA ASP A 77 -6.70 20.55 8.34
C ASP A 77 -5.53 19.74 7.81
N VAL A 78 -4.38 20.35 7.57
CA VAL A 78 -3.16 19.67 7.13
C VAL A 78 -2.72 18.61 8.15
N LYS A 79 -2.74 18.95 9.44
CA LYS A 79 -2.42 17.97 10.49
C LYS A 79 -3.40 16.78 10.52
N TYR A 80 -4.68 17.04 10.29
CA TYR A 80 -5.69 16.01 10.22
C TYR A 80 -5.43 15.08 9.03
N TRP A 81 -5.17 15.63 7.84
CA TRP A 81 -4.87 14.82 6.66
C TRP A 81 -3.62 13.98 6.86
N GLN A 82 -2.53 14.53 7.43
CA GLN A 82 -1.33 13.78 7.75
C GLN A 82 -1.60 12.64 8.74
N ALA A 83 -2.41 12.89 9.77
CA ALA A 83 -2.78 11.88 10.75
C ALA A 83 -3.64 10.77 10.12
N GLN A 84 -4.58 11.13 9.24
CA GLN A 84 -5.43 10.19 8.49
C GLN A 84 -4.59 9.32 7.54
N THR A 85 -3.64 9.92 6.82
CA THR A 85 -2.74 9.20 5.90
C THR A 85 -1.94 8.13 6.65
N ASN A 86 -1.32 8.49 7.77
CA ASN A 86 -0.57 7.52 8.56
C ASN A 86 -1.48 6.44 9.16
N LEU A 87 -2.64 6.83 9.68
CA LEU A 87 -3.62 5.86 10.21
C LEU A 87 -4.05 4.88 9.12
N GLY A 88 -4.38 5.35 7.92
CA GLY A 88 -4.77 4.50 6.79
C GLY A 88 -3.71 3.48 6.41
N GLN A 89 -2.43 3.88 6.36
CA GLN A 89 -1.31 3.00 6.05
C GLN A 89 -1.19 1.85 7.06
N TYR A 90 -1.14 2.17 8.35
CA TYR A 90 -0.93 1.15 9.38
C TYR A 90 -2.17 0.30 9.66
N ASP A 91 -3.37 0.82 9.43
CA ASP A 91 -4.63 0.08 9.52
C ASP A 91 -4.66 -1.08 8.51
N MET A 92 -4.28 -0.81 7.24
CA MET A 92 -4.17 -1.83 6.21
C MET A 92 -3.07 -2.86 6.52
N LYS A 93 -1.89 -2.40 6.97
CA LYS A 93 -0.81 -3.30 7.40
C LYS A 93 -1.26 -4.22 8.52
N MET A 94 -1.89 -3.68 9.56
CA MET A 94 -2.38 -4.47 10.68
C MET A 94 -3.40 -5.52 10.23
N TYR A 95 -4.36 -5.12 9.40
CA TYR A 95 -5.41 -6.01 8.90
C TYR A 95 -4.84 -7.21 8.14
N TYR A 96 -3.93 -6.97 7.20
CA TYR A 96 -3.36 -8.05 6.40
C TYR A 96 -2.30 -8.86 7.13
N MET A 97 -1.54 -8.26 8.05
CA MET A 97 -0.59 -9.02 8.87
C MET A 97 -1.29 -10.04 9.77
N TYR A 98 -2.45 -9.71 10.33
CA TYR A 98 -3.25 -10.69 11.07
C TYR A 98 -3.75 -11.83 10.17
N GLN A 99 -4.09 -11.57 8.91
CA GLN A 99 -4.45 -12.64 7.99
C GLN A 99 -3.27 -13.56 7.66
N ILE A 100 -2.07 -12.99 7.48
CA ILE A 100 -0.85 -13.78 7.28
C ILE A 100 -0.56 -14.61 8.56
N GLU A 101 -0.66 -14.01 9.74
CA GLU A 101 -0.48 -14.72 11.02
C GLU A 101 -1.44 -15.92 11.15
N ASP A 102 -2.69 -15.73 10.74
CA ASP A 102 -3.71 -16.79 10.77
C ASP A 102 -3.37 -18.01 9.90
N TYR A 103 -2.61 -17.83 8.82
CA TYR A 103 -2.17 -18.93 7.96
C TYR A 103 -1.03 -19.75 8.57
N PHE A 104 -0.16 -19.13 9.36
CA PHE A 104 1.00 -19.79 9.97
C PHE A 104 0.78 -20.22 11.42
N THR A 105 -0.33 -19.82 12.02
CA THR A 105 -0.63 -20.19 13.41
C THR A 105 -1.39 -21.51 13.46
N ASP A 106 -0.86 -22.47 14.21
CA ASP A 106 -1.52 -23.74 14.49
C ASP A 106 -2.81 -23.48 15.28
N LYS A 107 -3.92 -24.01 14.80
CA LYS A 107 -5.22 -23.94 15.48
C LYS A 107 -5.61 -25.34 15.95
N ASP A 108 -6.29 -25.44 17.07
CA ASP A 108 -6.74 -26.72 17.66
C ASP A 108 -7.54 -27.62 16.70
N THR A 109 -8.01 -27.06 15.58
CA THR A 109 -8.87 -27.76 14.60
C THR A 109 -8.17 -28.07 13.27
N VAL A 110 -6.95 -27.56 13.03
CA VAL A 110 -6.18 -27.73 11.79
C VAL A 110 -4.75 -28.09 12.16
N GLU A 111 -4.27 -29.23 11.67
CA GLU A 111 -2.87 -29.63 11.86
C GLU A 111 -1.96 -28.64 11.11
N GLY A 112 -1.07 -27.98 11.85
CA GLY A 112 -0.10 -27.07 11.30
C GLY A 112 1.22 -27.75 10.94
N PHE A 113 2.29 -26.95 10.77
CA PHE A 113 3.59 -27.47 10.37
C PHE A 113 4.18 -28.46 11.37
N GLU A 114 4.15 -28.13 12.68
CA GLU A 114 4.88 -28.92 13.70
C GLU A 114 4.32 -30.36 13.84
N PRO A 115 3.01 -30.60 13.92
CA PRO A 115 2.45 -31.95 13.91
C PRO A 115 2.77 -32.73 12.62
N ILE A 116 2.62 -32.11 11.44
CA ILE A 116 2.87 -32.74 10.14
C ILE A 116 4.36 -33.11 10.00
N PHE A 117 5.24 -32.16 10.32
CA PHE A 117 6.69 -32.39 10.28
C PHE A 117 7.14 -33.47 11.27
N SER A 118 6.61 -33.45 12.51
CA SER A 118 6.89 -34.50 13.50
C SER A 118 6.38 -35.86 13.04
N ALA A 119 5.16 -35.94 12.50
CA ALA A 119 4.59 -37.20 11.98
C ALA A 119 5.44 -37.81 10.85
N MET A 120 6.02 -36.97 9.98
CA MET A 120 6.94 -37.44 8.94
C MET A 120 8.20 -38.06 9.55
N PHE A 121 8.83 -37.45 10.55
CA PHE A 121 10.02 -37.99 11.21
C PHE A 121 9.70 -39.18 12.12
N ASP A 122 8.54 -39.21 12.78
CA ASP A 122 8.07 -40.39 13.54
C ASP A 122 7.86 -41.61 12.60
N SER A 123 7.30 -41.36 11.40
CA SER A 123 7.16 -42.40 10.37
C SER A 123 8.52 -42.89 9.84
N LEU A 124 9.50 -41.98 9.72
CA LEU A 124 10.88 -42.31 9.33
C LEU A 124 11.58 -43.14 10.45
N GLU A 125 11.30 -42.85 11.72
CA GLU A 125 11.80 -43.62 12.84
C GLU A 125 11.23 -45.06 12.84
N GLU A 126 9.97 -45.26 12.41
CA GLU A 126 9.41 -46.58 12.22
C GLU A 126 10.08 -47.34 11.03
N VAL A 127 10.44 -46.63 9.93
CA VAL A 127 11.29 -47.21 8.87
C VAL A 127 12.64 -47.59 9.44
N TYR A 128 13.27 -46.77 10.28
CA TYR A 128 14.55 -47.08 10.93
C TYR A 128 14.47 -48.37 11.77
N LYS A 129 13.36 -48.57 12.51
CA LYS A 129 13.15 -49.80 13.33
C LYS A 129 12.85 -51.03 12.50
N GLN A 130 12.25 -50.87 11.31
CA GLN A 130 11.76 -51.95 10.45
C GLN A 130 12.06 -51.66 8.97
N ALA A 131 13.34 -51.49 8.62
CA ALA A 131 13.78 -51.04 7.30
C ALA A 131 13.36 -51.93 6.14
N GLY A 132 13.21 -53.23 6.35
CA GLY A 132 12.76 -54.20 5.35
C GLY A 132 11.24 -54.28 5.17
N THR A 133 10.44 -53.45 5.85
CA THR A 133 8.97 -53.55 5.82
C THR A 133 8.38 -52.54 4.83
N PRO A 134 7.71 -52.99 3.72
CA PRO A 134 7.16 -52.07 2.72
C PRO A 134 6.09 -51.11 3.27
N SER A 135 5.31 -51.54 4.28
CA SER A 135 4.24 -50.71 4.87
C SER A 135 4.78 -49.51 5.62
N THR A 136 5.92 -49.62 6.32
CA THR A 136 6.56 -48.50 7.03
C THR A 136 7.11 -47.48 6.04
N LYS A 137 7.74 -47.94 4.94
CA LYS A 137 8.18 -47.09 3.84
C LYS A 137 7.02 -46.34 3.19
N THR A 138 5.89 -47.02 2.92
CA THR A 138 4.70 -46.38 2.35
C THR A 138 4.12 -45.32 3.28
N GLN A 139 4.11 -45.58 4.59
CA GLN A 139 3.64 -44.61 5.59
C GLN A 139 4.52 -43.39 5.62
N PHE A 140 5.85 -43.54 5.60
CA PHE A 140 6.79 -42.42 5.53
C PHE A 140 6.63 -41.59 4.25
N ILE A 141 6.53 -42.25 3.09
CA ILE A 141 6.28 -41.56 1.80
C ILE A 141 4.97 -40.78 1.83
N GLY A 142 3.91 -41.34 2.45
CA GLY A 142 2.65 -40.66 2.68
C GLY A 142 2.80 -39.43 3.54
N ALA A 143 3.45 -39.54 4.71
CA ALA A 143 3.69 -38.42 5.60
C ALA A 143 4.61 -37.33 4.98
N ALA A 144 5.57 -37.69 4.13
CA ALA A 144 6.34 -36.75 3.32
C ALA A 144 5.43 -36.04 2.28
N GLY A 145 4.42 -36.74 1.74
CA GLY A 145 3.39 -36.13 0.89
C GLY A 145 2.55 -35.11 1.64
N ASP A 146 2.13 -35.39 2.86
CA ASP A 146 1.36 -34.46 3.70
C ASP A 146 2.14 -33.16 3.96
N LEU A 147 3.46 -33.27 4.19
CA LEU A 147 4.34 -32.10 4.31
C LEU A 147 4.37 -31.26 3.01
N CYS A 148 4.45 -31.91 1.84
CA CYS A 148 4.39 -31.22 0.56
C CYS A 148 3.05 -30.51 0.37
N GLU A 149 1.93 -31.18 0.71
CA GLU A 149 0.58 -30.60 0.63
C GLU A 149 0.43 -29.38 1.55
N TYR A 150 1.01 -29.42 2.76
CA TYR A 150 1.04 -28.27 3.66
C TYR A 150 1.67 -27.05 2.99
N PHE A 151 2.89 -27.17 2.43
CA PHE A 151 3.57 -26.06 1.78
C PHE A 151 2.82 -25.57 0.54
N ASN A 152 2.29 -26.46 -0.28
CA ASN A 152 1.47 -26.11 -1.44
C ASN A 152 0.21 -25.32 -1.04
N ALA A 153 -0.44 -25.70 0.06
CA ALA A 153 -1.60 -25.02 0.60
C ALA A 153 -1.22 -23.60 1.10
N GLN A 154 -0.13 -23.47 1.86
CA GLN A 154 0.34 -22.17 2.35
C GLN A 154 0.75 -21.22 1.21
N ALA A 155 1.49 -21.72 0.22
CA ALA A 155 1.83 -20.94 -0.96
C ALA A 155 0.58 -20.47 -1.73
N THR A 156 -0.41 -21.35 -1.89
CA THR A 156 -1.70 -21.01 -2.52
C THR A 156 -2.48 -19.96 -1.71
N ASN A 157 -2.46 -20.06 -0.38
CA ASN A 157 -3.13 -19.09 0.49
C ASN A 157 -2.48 -17.70 0.38
N LEU A 158 -1.14 -17.61 0.37
CA LEU A 158 -0.42 -16.35 0.17
C LEU A 158 -0.63 -15.78 -1.23
N GLU A 159 -0.65 -16.62 -2.28
CA GLU A 159 -0.97 -16.18 -3.66
C GLU A 159 -2.38 -15.58 -3.74
N LYS A 160 -3.39 -16.25 -3.14
CA LYS A 160 -4.76 -15.74 -3.05
C LYS A 160 -4.86 -14.43 -2.26
N LEU A 161 -4.12 -14.32 -1.16
CA LEU A 161 -4.07 -13.11 -0.37
C LEU A 161 -3.47 -11.96 -1.17
N GLN A 162 -2.38 -12.21 -1.92
CA GLN A 162 -1.73 -11.22 -2.79
C GLN A 162 -2.70 -10.72 -3.87
N LEU A 163 -3.49 -11.62 -4.47
CA LEU A 163 -4.55 -11.25 -5.41
C LEU A 163 -5.66 -10.44 -4.73
N GLY A 164 -6.06 -10.79 -3.52
CA GLY A 164 -7.04 -10.02 -2.75
C GLY A 164 -6.58 -8.60 -2.46
N VAL A 165 -5.31 -8.43 -2.03
CA VAL A 165 -4.69 -7.12 -1.84
C VAL A 165 -4.62 -6.34 -3.17
N ASN A 166 -4.32 -7.03 -4.26
CA ASN A 166 -4.25 -6.43 -5.59
C ASN A 166 -5.60 -5.87 -6.07
N GLU A 167 -6.71 -6.59 -5.83
CA GLU A 167 -8.06 -6.09 -6.12
C GLU A 167 -8.44 -4.92 -5.20
N GLU A 168 -8.03 -4.94 -3.93
CA GLU A 168 -8.27 -3.81 -3.03
C GLU A 168 -7.51 -2.55 -3.48
N ILE A 169 -6.29 -2.69 -4.00
CA ILE A 169 -5.54 -1.59 -4.62
C ILE A 169 -6.34 -0.97 -5.77
N LYS A 170 -6.96 -1.79 -6.62
CA LYS A 170 -7.80 -1.30 -7.72
C LYS A 170 -9.01 -0.54 -7.20
N ASN A 171 -9.69 -1.05 -6.17
CA ASN A 171 -10.81 -0.36 -5.55
C ASN A 171 -10.40 1.02 -5.01
N LYS A 172 -9.20 1.13 -4.38
CA LYS A 172 -8.68 2.40 -3.90
C LYS A 172 -8.33 3.37 -5.02
N VAL A 173 -7.79 2.88 -6.14
CA VAL A 173 -7.54 3.68 -7.34
C VAL A 173 -8.85 4.22 -7.92
N ASP A 174 -9.88 3.39 -8.01
CA ASP A 174 -11.20 3.80 -8.50
C ASP A 174 -11.85 4.84 -7.58
N GLU A 175 -11.68 4.71 -6.25
CA GLU A 175 -12.13 5.68 -5.26
C GLU A 175 -11.39 7.02 -5.39
N ILE A 176 -10.07 7.02 -5.59
CA ILE A 176 -9.26 8.22 -5.87
C ILE A 176 -9.79 8.94 -7.12
N ASN A 177 -10.02 8.21 -8.20
CA ASN A 177 -10.51 8.76 -9.46
C ASN A 177 -11.90 9.40 -9.29
N SER A 178 -12.80 8.73 -8.58
CA SER A 178 -14.14 9.25 -8.31
C SER A 178 -14.10 10.53 -7.46
N ILE A 179 -13.25 10.57 -6.44
CA ILE A 179 -13.05 11.76 -5.60
C ILE A 179 -12.48 12.92 -6.43
N ALA A 180 -11.51 12.66 -7.30
CA ALA A 180 -10.91 13.67 -8.17
C ALA A 180 -11.95 14.34 -9.09
N GLU A 181 -12.81 13.56 -9.74
CA GLU A 181 -13.91 14.06 -10.57
C GLU A 181 -14.90 14.93 -9.78
N GLN A 182 -15.29 14.46 -8.58
CA GLN A 182 -16.19 15.20 -7.70
C GLN A 182 -15.59 16.54 -7.25
N ILE A 183 -14.29 16.57 -6.88
CA ILE A 183 -13.59 17.80 -6.50
C ILE A 183 -13.54 18.78 -7.66
N ALA A 184 -13.21 18.32 -8.87
CA ALA A 184 -13.17 19.17 -10.07
C ALA A 184 -14.55 19.77 -10.37
N THR A 185 -15.61 18.99 -10.22
CA THR A 185 -17.00 19.43 -10.36
C THR A 185 -17.37 20.48 -9.31
N LEU A 186 -17.03 20.25 -8.03
CA LEU A 186 -17.27 21.22 -6.96
C LEU A 186 -16.48 22.51 -7.17
N ASN A 187 -15.25 22.44 -7.62
CA ASN A 187 -14.43 23.62 -7.94
C ASN A 187 -15.13 24.51 -8.99
N LYS A 188 -15.71 23.91 -10.02
CA LYS A 188 -16.47 24.63 -11.04
C LYS A 188 -17.72 25.32 -10.44
N GLN A 189 -18.47 24.60 -9.58
CA GLN A 189 -19.65 25.16 -8.93
C GLN A 189 -19.30 26.31 -7.97
N ILE A 190 -18.25 26.13 -7.15
CA ILE A 190 -17.75 27.14 -6.22
C ILE A 190 -17.37 28.41 -6.98
N ASN A 191 -16.53 28.30 -8.02
CA ASN A 191 -16.10 29.46 -8.78
C ASN A 191 -17.24 30.15 -9.53
N THR A 192 -18.28 29.43 -9.95
CA THR A 192 -19.48 30.02 -10.57
C THR A 192 -20.24 30.93 -9.60
N ILE A 193 -20.27 30.56 -8.31
CA ILE A 193 -20.90 31.38 -7.26
C ILE A 193 -19.97 32.52 -6.84
N GLU A 194 -18.68 32.23 -6.59
CA GLU A 194 -17.73 33.15 -5.98
C GLU A 194 -17.23 34.26 -6.92
N VAL A 195 -17.41 34.11 -8.26
CA VAL A 195 -17.16 35.19 -9.23
C VAL A 195 -17.99 36.44 -8.93
N ASN A 196 -19.14 36.30 -8.26
CA ASN A 196 -19.99 37.41 -7.85
C ASN A 196 -19.65 37.91 -6.44
N HIS A 197 -18.47 37.60 -5.92
CA HIS A 197 -18.02 37.92 -4.56
C HIS A 197 -18.93 37.35 -3.44
N LEU A 198 -19.60 36.22 -3.70
CA LEU A 198 -20.39 35.45 -2.74
C LEU A 198 -19.54 34.25 -2.27
N ARG A 199 -19.80 33.77 -1.03
CA ARG A 199 -19.10 32.58 -0.52
C ARG A 199 -19.96 31.34 -0.68
N ALA A 200 -19.40 30.27 -1.23
CA ALA A 200 -20.06 28.99 -1.46
C ALA A 200 -19.75 28.00 -0.33
N ASN A 201 -20.06 28.37 0.93
CA ASN A 201 -19.62 27.65 2.14
C ASN A 201 -19.98 26.16 2.13
N GLU A 202 -21.22 25.79 1.80
CA GLU A 202 -21.70 24.39 1.79
C GLU A 202 -20.99 23.54 0.73
N LEU A 203 -20.65 24.12 -0.43
CA LEU A 203 -19.89 23.44 -1.47
C LEU A 203 -18.42 23.28 -1.06
N ARG A 204 -17.85 24.27 -0.38
CA ARG A 204 -16.51 24.20 0.21
C ARG A 204 -16.44 23.12 1.28
N ASP A 205 -17.46 22.97 2.13
CA ASP A 205 -17.56 21.90 3.13
C ASP A 205 -17.58 20.51 2.46
N LYS A 206 -18.40 20.34 1.42
CA LYS A 206 -18.43 19.09 0.64
C LYS A 206 -17.07 18.77 0.03
N ARG A 207 -16.41 19.76 -0.58
CA ARG A 207 -15.06 19.58 -1.14
C ARG A 207 -14.05 19.16 -0.07
N ASN A 208 -14.09 19.82 1.08
CA ASN A 208 -13.19 19.52 2.18
C ASN A 208 -13.43 18.11 2.75
N LEU A 209 -14.68 17.66 2.82
CA LEU A 209 -15.01 16.30 3.23
C LEU A 209 -14.43 15.26 2.25
N LEU A 210 -14.44 15.54 0.95
CA LEU A 210 -13.78 14.67 -0.06
C LEU A 210 -12.26 14.64 0.13
N ILE A 211 -11.63 15.77 0.47
CA ILE A 211 -10.19 15.79 0.80
C ILE A 211 -9.90 14.99 2.08
N ASP A 212 -10.76 15.09 3.08
CA ASP A 212 -10.65 14.29 4.31
C ASP A 212 -10.72 12.78 4.00
N GLN A 213 -11.59 12.36 3.09
CA GLN A 213 -11.68 10.97 2.63
C GLN A 213 -10.45 10.56 1.82
N LEU A 214 -10.02 11.39 0.86
CA LEU A 214 -8.85 11.15 0.03
C LEU A 214 -7.57 10.99 0.87
N SER A 215 -7.43 11.79 1.93
CA SER A 215 -6.26 11.78 2.80
C SER A 215 -6.07 10.47 3.58
N LYS A 216 -7.11 9.65 3.74
CA LYS A 216 -6.98 8.30 4.30
C LYS A 216 -6.42 7.32 3.28
N ILE A 217 -6.78 7.49 2.01
CA ILE A 217 -6.41 6.57 0.91
C ILE A 217 -4.98 6.85 0.45
N VAL A 218 -4.63 8.15 0.30
CA VAL A 218 -3.33 8.60 -0.18
C VAL A 218 -2.94 9.91 0.50
N ASP A 219 -1.65 10.22 0.59
CA ASP A 219 -1.19 11.52 1.06
C ASP A 219 -1.70 12.64 0.14
N VAL A 220 -2.12 13.75 0.73
CA VAL A 220 -2.69 14.88 0.00
C VAL A 220 -1.97 16.18 0.35
N GLU A 221 -1.70 16.97 -0.66
CA GLU A 221 -1.28 18.38 -0.54
C GLU A 221 -2.27 19.25 -1.30
N VAL A 222 -2.79 20.27 -0.62
CA VAL A 222 -3.81 21.16 -1.18
C VAL A 222 -3.27 22.58 -1.25
N ARG A 223 -3.51 23.23 -2.38
CA ARG A 223 -3.14 24.64 -2.59
C ARG A 223 -4.30 25.40 -3.23
N GLU A 224 -4.73 26.49 -2.60
CA GLU A 224 -5.74 27.41 -3.16
C GLU A 224 -5.09 28.74 -3.52
N THR A 225 -5.10 29.10 -4.80
CA THR A 225 -4.42 30.30 -5.32
C THR A 225 -5.45 31.24 -5.95
N PRO A 226 -5.55 32.52 -5.52
CA PRO A 226 -6.48 33.47 -6.12
C PRO A 226 -6.08 33.82 -7.55
N ILE A 227 -7.09 33.94 -8.42
CA ILE A 227 -6.92 34.45 -9.77
C ILE A 227 -7.15 35.98 -9.72
N TYR A 228 -6.26 36.75 -10.33
CA TYR A 228 -6.36 38.21 -10.40
C TYR A 228 -7.04 38.65 -11.69
N THR A 229 -7.77 39.78 -11.64
CA THR A 229 -8.50 40.35 -12.79
C THR A 229 -7.60 40.70 -13.96
N THR A 230 -6.35 41.10 -13.65
CA THR A 230 -5.31 41.41 -14.66
C THR A 230 -4.01 40.69 -14.30
N PRO A 231 -3.26 40.16 -15.27
CA PRO A 231 -1.94 39.57 -15.02
C PRO A 231 -1.01 40.58 -14.33
N GLY A 232 -0.49 40.23 -13.13
CA GLY A 232 0.34 41.12 -12.31
C GLY A 232 -0.42 42.19 -11.52
N GLY A 233 -1.76 42.22 -11.60
CA GLY A 233 -2.61 43.10 -10.80
C GLY A 233 -2.74 42.67 -9.34
N THR A 234 -3.28 43.54 -8.51
CA THR A 234 -3.54 43.27 -7.07
C THR A 234 -5.01 42.96 -6.78
N GLU A 235 -5.91 43.21 -7.74
CA GLU A 235 -7.33 43.00 -7.57
C GLU A 235 -7.71 41.53 -7.85
N LYS A 236 -8.26 40.87 -6.84
CA LYS A 236 -8.72 39.47 -6.92
C LYS A 236 -10.04 39.37 -7.69
N SER A 237 -10.14 38.42 -8.59
CA SER A 237 -11.36 38.17 -9.41
C SER A 237 -12.51 37.52 -8.64
N GLY A 238 -12.29 37.07 -7.41
CA GLY A 238 -13.19 36.23 -6.65
C GLY A 238 -13.07 34.72 -6.98
N ILE A 239 -12.38 34.38 -8.06
CA ILE A 239 -12.15 33.01 -8.50
C ILE A 239 -10.82 32.49 -7.94
N TYR A 240 -10.78 31.19 -7.61
CA TYR A 240 -9.58 30.52 -7.10
C TYR A 240 -9.25 29.29 -7.94
N THR A 241 -7.96 29.06 -8.20
CA THR A 241 -7.47 27.77 -8.64
C THR A 241 -7.22 26.91 -7.41
N TYR A 242 -7.94 25.81 -7.33
CA TYR A 242 -7.77 24.82 -6.27
C TYR A 242 -7.02 23.62 -6.85
N GLU A 243 -5.85 23.34 -6.30
CA GLU A 243 -4.96 22.27 -6.72
C GLU A 243 -4.88 21.20 -5.64
N VAL A 244 -5.00 19.94 -6.03
CA VAL A 244 -4.81 18.78 -5.15
C VAL A 244 -3.72 17.92 -5.76
N SER A 245 -2.66 17.71 -5.02
CA SER A 245 -1.55 16.82 -5.38
C SER A 245 -1.50 15.64 -4.44
N ILE A 246 -1.06 14.49 -4.94
CA ILE A 246 -0.91 13.22 -4.21
C ILE A 246 0.49 12.66 -4.44
N ALA A 247 0.88 11.66 -3.64
CA ALA A 247 2.12 10.89 -3.79
C ALA A 247 3.37 11.78 -3.98
N GLY A 248 3.48 12.81 -3.12
CA GLY A 248 4.64 13.71 -3.11
C GLY A 248 4.64 14.75 -4.22
N GLY A 249 3.47 15.29 -4.58
CA GLY A 249 3.33 16.43 -5.47
C GLY A 249 2.89 16.11 -6.90
N GLN A 250 2.41 14.90 -7.16
CA GLN A 250 1.80 14.55 -8.45
C GLN A 250 0.38 15.14 -8.52
N ILE A 251 0.10 15.95 -9.54
CA ILE A 251 -1.16 16.69 -9.66
C ILE A 251 -2.31 15.73 -9.99
N LEU A 252 -3.29 15.64 -9.08
CA LEU A 252 -4.53 14.91 -9.28
C LEU A 252 -5.65 15.81 -9.81
N VAL A 253 -5.83 16.99 -9.20
CA VAL A 253 -6.84 17.97 -9.63
C VAL A 253 -6.19 19.35 -9.76
N GLN A 254 -6.47 20.05 -10.86
CA GLN A 254 -6.04 21.44 -11.06
C GLN A 254 -7.21 22.27 -11.58
N GLY A 255 -7.82 23.05 -10.70
CA GLY A 255 -9.01 23.82 -11.03
C GLY A 255 -10.18 22.91 -11.43
N TYR A 256 -10.54 22.90 -12.71
CA TYR A 256 -11.66 22.11 -13.26
C TYR A 256 -11.20 20.82 -13.95
N GLU A 257 -9.90 20.66 -14.14
CA GLU A 257 -9.29 19.50 -14.77
C GLU A 257 -8.82 18.52 -13.71
N TYR A 258 -8.85 17.24 -14.03
CA TYR A 258 -8.37 16.18 -13.16
C TYR A 258 -7.67 15.09 -13.97
N ASN A 259 -6.72 14.44 -13.37
CA ASN A 259 -6.04 13.26 -13.89
C ASN A 259 -6.62 12.01 -13.22
N THR A 260 -6.60 10.90 -13.94
CA THR A 260 -7.04 9.60 -13.44
C THR A 260 -5.89 8.61 -13.44
N LEU A 261 -5.94 7.66 -12.52
CA LEU A 261 -5.03 6.54 -12.41
C LEU A 261 -5.66 5.30 -13.07
N GLU A 262 -4.84 4.46 -13.67
CA GLU A 262 -5.23 3.19 -14.27
C GLU A 262 -4.41 2.04 -13.69
N CYS A 263 -5.08 0.93 -13.39
CA CYS A 263 -4.45 -0.32 -13.00
C CYS A 263 -4.23 -1.18 -14.24
N VAL A 264 -2.98 -1.43 -14.59
CA VAL A 264 -2.57 -2.25 -15.74
C VAL A 264 -2.02 -3.57 -15.22
N ALA A 265 -2.66 -4.69 -15.58
CA ALA A 265 -2.18 -6.01 -15.16
C ALA A 265 -0.83 -6.34 -15.82
N ARG A 266 0.13 -6.79 -15.02
CA ARG A 266 1.39 -7.37 -15.50
C ARG A 266 1.10 -8.67 -16.24
N SER A 267 1.78 -8.92 -17.34
CA SER A 267 1.75 -10.24 -17.98
C SER A 267 2.49 -11.27 -17.12
N ALA A 268 2.28 -12.56 -17.39
CA ALA A 268 3.01 -13.63 -16.72
C ALA A 268 4.54 -13.53 -16.91
N GLU A 269 4.99 -12.91 -18.02
CA GLU A 269 6.39 -12.62 -18.34
C GLU A 269 6.93 -11.36 -17.65
N GLU A 270 6.13 -10.67 -16.84
CA GLU A 270 6.49 -9.42 -16.15
C GLU A 270 6.50 -9.57 -14.63
N LYS A 271 6.60 -10.80 -14.13
CA LYS A 271 6.74 -11.07 -12.70
C LYS A 271 8.00 -10.43 -12.13
N VAL A 272 7.93 -10.04 -10.88
CA VAL A 272 9.08 -9.50 -10.13
C VAL A 272 9.73 -10.59 -9.29
N ASN A 273 8.91 -11.42 -8.63
CA ASN A 273 9.39 -12.55 -7.84
C ASN A 273 8.83 -13.86 -8.41
N GLN A 274 9.58 -14.94 -8.21
CA GLN A 274 9.23 -16.27 -8.74
C GLN A 274 7.85 -16.75 -8.28
N SER A 275 7.47 -16.46 -7.02
CA SER A 275 6.20 -16.89 -6.41
C SER A 275 5.08 -15.86 -6.48
N ASP A 276 5.29 -14.72 -7.16
CA ASP A 276 4.23 -13.72 -7.33
C ASP A 276 3.02 -14.31 -8.06
N ALA A 277 1.83 -13.88 -7.68
CA ALA A 277 0.61 -14.15 -8.41
C ALA A 277 0.64 -13.53 -9.81
N ASP A 278 -0.07 -14.15 -10.77
CA ASP A 278 -0.21 -13.60 -12.11
C ASP A 278 -1.17 -12.40 -12.12
N GLY A 279 -0.90 -11.39 -12.95
CA GLY A 279 -1.81 -10.27 -13.17
C GLY A 279 -1.81 -9.20 -12.07
N LEU A 280 -0.77 -9.08 -11.28
CA LEU A 280 -0.62 -7.97 -10.33
C LEU A 280 -0.59 -6.63 -11.06
N PHE A 281 -1.28 -5.61 -10.52
CA PHE A 281 -1.41 -4.32 -11.18
C PHE A 281 -0.17 -3.43 -11.02
N GLU A 282 0.25 -2.83 -12.12
CA GLU A 282 1.01 -1.56 -12.12
C GLU A 282 0.02 -0.40 -12.16
N ILE A 283 0.30 0.66 -11.39
CA ILE A 283 -0.51 1.88 -11.42
C ILE A 283 0.17 2.90 -12.32
N LYS A 284 -0.57 3.44 -13.27
CA LYS A 284 -0.11 4.48 -14.21
C LYS A 284 -1.12 5.61 -14.26
N TRP A 285 -0.66 6.80 -14.64
CA TRP A 285 -1.57 7.85 -15.04
C TRP A 285 -2.23 7.50 -16.39
N SER A 286 -3.47 7.92 -16.61
CA SER A 286 -4.20 7.68 -17.87
C SER A 286 -3.51 8.24 -19.12
N ASN A 287 -2.55 9.17 -18.94
CA ASN A 287 -1.66 9.64 -20.01
C ASN A 287 -0.43 8.75 -20.24
N THR A 288 -0.42 7.53 -19.70
CA THR A 288 0.66 6.52 -19.76
C THR A 288 1.95 6.86 -19.02
N MET A 289 2.00 7.96 -18.28
CA MET A 289 3.14 8.24 -17.38
C MET A 289 3.10 7.32 -16.17
N ASP A 290 4.27 6.89 -15.70
CA ASP A 290 4.37 6.06 -14.50
C ASP A 290 3.92 6.87 -13.28
N PHE A 291 3.08 6.25 -12.44
CA PHE A 291 2.77 6.75 -11.11
C PHE A 291 3.91 6.36 -10.16
N ASN A 292 4.36 7.29 -9.32
CA ASN A 292 5.47 7.02 -8.39
C ASN A 292 4.99 6.18 -7.19
N LEU A 293 4.71 4.90 -7.45
CA LEU A 293 4.12 3.95 -6.51
C LEU A 293 5.00 3.63 -5.30
N TYR A 294 6.33 3.61 -5.50
CA TYR A 294 7.30 3.26 -4.46
C TYR A 294 8.03 4.50 -3.91
N GLY A 295 7.49 5.68 -4.15
CA GLY A 295 8.06 6.94 -3.65
C GLY A 295 7.99 7.02 -2.12
N ALA A 296 9.01 7.61 -1.51
CA ALA A 296 9.05 7.80 -0.05
C ALA A 296 7.88 8.66 0.48
N ASN A 297 7.32 9.50 -0.38
CA ASN A 297 6.22 10.40 -0.04
C ASN A 297 4.83 9.81 -0.28
N LEU A 298 4.71 8.61 -0.86
CA LEU A 298 3.42 7.91 -0.91
C LEU A 298 3.01 7.56 0.53
N GLY A 299 1.75 7.78 0.87
CA GLY A 299 1.16 7.45 2.16
C GLY A 299 -0.22 6.82 2.02
N GLY A 300 -0.92 6.65 3.14
CA GLY A 300 -2.31 6.19 3.19
C GLY A 300 -2.51 4.69 2.99
N GLU A 301 -3.77 4.30 2.87
CA GLU A 301 -4.18 2.91 2.66
C GLU A 301 -3.49 2.30 1.43
N LEU A 302 -3.33 3.09 0.36
CA LEU A 302 -2.67 2.64 -0.86
C LEU A 302 -1.23 2.21 -0.60
N LYS A 303 -0.45 2.98 0.17
CA LYS A 303 0.90 2.59 0.55
C LYS A 303 0.92 1.33 1.41
N GLY A 304 0.02 1.23 2.40
CA GLY A 304 -0.09 0.03 3.23
C GLY A 304 -0.35 -1.23 2.41
N LEU A 305 -1.25 -1.15 1.44
CA LEU A 305 -1.57 -2.25 0.53
C LEU A 305 -0.38 -2.63 -0.36
N ILE A 306 0.33 -1.64 -0.92
CA ILE A 306 1.53 -1.88 -1.75
C ILE A 306 2.64 -2.54 -0.93
N GLU A 307 2.89 -2.07 0.29
CA GLU A 307 3.90 -2.65 1.18
C GLU A 307 3.55 -4.10 1.57
N VAL A 308 2.29 -4.43 1.75
CA VAL A 308 1.85 -5.82 1.98
C VAL A 308 1.98 -6.66 0.71
N ARG A 309 1.56 -6.15 -0.46
CA ARG A 309 1.56 -6.91 -1.73
C ARG A 309 2.96 -7.16 -2.27
N ASP A 310 3.84 -6.15 -2.23
CA ASP A 310 5.15 -6.13 -2.90
C ASP A 310 6.33 -6.09 -1.92
N GLY A 311 6.08 -6.12 -0.59
CA GLY A 311 7.10 -6.01 0.45
C GLY A 311 8.10 -7.16 0.42
N ASN A 312 9.36 -6.83 0.18
CA ASN A 312 10.48 -7.76 0.02
C ASN A 312 11.60 -7.56 1.06
N ASN A 313 11.34 -6.83 2.15
CA ASN A 313 12.32 -6.57 3.21
C ASN A 313 13.66 -6.00 2.66
N GLU A 314 13.59 -5.12 1.64
CA GLU A 314 14.74 -4.61 0.89
C GLU A 314 15.52 -5.66 0.04
N GLU A 315 15.07 -6.90 0.00
CA GLU A 315 15.72 -8.00 -0.70
C GLU A 315 15.16 -8.10 -2.12
N TYR A 316 15.85 -7.49 -3.09
CA TYR A 316 15.51 -7.49 -4.51
C TYR A 316 16.75 -7.62 -5.36
N PHE A 317 16.59 -8.08 -6.60
CA PHE A 317 17.72 -8.19 -7.50
C PHE A 317 18.21 -6.80 -7.94
N HIS A 318 19.51 -6.52 -7.68
CA HIS A 318 20.18 -5.32 -8.15
C HIS A 318 21.68 -5.55 -8.34
N GLY A 319 22.28 -4.77 -9.22
CA GLY A 319 23.71 -4.83 -9.48
C GLY A 319 24.16 -3.77 -10.47
N THR A 320 25.36 -3.94 -10.98
CA THR A 320 25.97 -3.05 -11.99
C THR A 320 26.28 -3.85 -13.25
N THR A 321 25.88 -3.34 -14.40
CA THR A 321 26.20 -3.98 -15.68
C THR A 321 27.71 -4.00 -15.91
N LYS A 322 28.24 -5.18 -16.13
CA LYS A 322 29.66 -5.40 -16.45
C LYS A 322 29.94 -5.39 -17.95
N SER A 323 29.02 -5.97 -18.71
CA SER A 323 29.13 -6.00 -20.18
C SER A 323 27.74 -6.20 -20.81
N VAL A 324 27.50 -5.54 -21.92
CA VAL A 324 26.34 -5.73 -22.77
C VAL A 324 26.80 -6.09 -24.18
N LYS A 325 26.41 -7.27 -24.66
CA LYS A 325 26.82 -7.79 -25.96
C LYS A 325 25.62 -8.12 -26.83
N PRO A 326 25.58 -7.64 -28.08
CA PRO A 326 24.53 -8.03 -29.03
C PRO A 326 24.81 -9.48 -29.52
N ASN A 327 23.74 -10.27 -29.61
CA ASN A 327 23.75 -11.60 -30.20
C ASN A 327 23.38 -11.55 -31.70
N SER A 328 23.70 -12.62 -32.43
CA SER A 328 23.38 -12.73 -33.85
C SER A 328 21.88 -12.87 -34.15
N ASP A 329 21.09 -13.24 -33.14
CA ASP A 329 19.62 -13.39 -33.21
C ASP A 329 18.84 -12.10 -32.90
N GLY A 330 19.53 -10.97 -32.66
CA GLY A 330 18.92 -9.68 -32.33
C GLY A 330 18.62 -9.48 -30.83
N THR A 331 18.93 -10.47 -29.99
CA THR A 331 18.87 -10.34 -28.54
C THR A 331 20.20 -9.77 -28.01
N TYR A 332 20.23 -9.44 -26.72
CA TYR A 332 21.44 -8.98 -26.04
C TYR A 332 21.73 -9.84 -24.82
N GLU A 333 23.01 -10.10 -24.60
CA GLU A 333 23.51 -10.74 -23.38
C GLU A 333 24.02 -9.65 -22.42
N VAL A 334 23.41 -9.54 -21.25
CA VAL A 334 23.73 -8.54 -20.24
C VAL A 334 24.31 -9.25 -19.02
N THR A 335 25.58 -9.03 -18.75
CA THR A 335 26.25 -9.55 -17.55
C THR A 335 26.26 -8.48 -16.47
N ILE A 336 25.75 -8.82 -15.28
CA ILE A 336 25.59 -7.94 -14.12
C ILE A 336 26.44 -8.47 -12.97
N GLU A 337 27.26 -7.60 -12.38
CA GLU A 337 27.95 -7.88 -11.12
C GLU A 337 27.04 -7.47 -9.96
N VAL A 338 26.84 -8.39 -9.00
CA VAL A 338 25.98 -8.16 -7.83
C VAL A 338 26.81 -7.90 -6.56
N PRO A 339 26.29 -7.11 -5.62
CA PRO A 339 26.87 -6.96 -4.28
C PRO A 339 26.95 -8.30 -3.56
N ASN A 340 27.92 -8.44 -2.66
CA ASN A 340 28.02 -9.63 -1.81
C ASN A 340 26.96 -9.59 -0.71
N LYS A 341 25.74 -9.98 -1.08
CA LYS A 341 24.57 -10.13 -0.21
C LYS A 341 24.01 -11.53 -0.38
N ASP A 342 23.62 -12.17 0.70
CA ASP A 342 23.17 -13.57 0.70
C ASP A 342 22.04 -13.80 -0.31
N TYR A 343 21.01 -12.94 -0.34
CA TYR A 343 19.88 -13.03 -1.28
C TYR A 343 20.26 -12.82 -2.76
N LEU A 344 21.51 -12.43 -3.07
CA LEU A 344 22.06 -12.29 -4.43
C LEU A 344 23.14 -13.32 -4.75
N THR A 345 23.75 -13.95 -3.75
CA THR A 345 24.89 -14.86 -3.92
C THR A 345 24.57 -16.31 -3.53
N ASP A 346 23.45 -16.54 -2.85
CA ASP A 346 22.90 -17.85 -2.53
C ASP A 346 21.60 -18.10 -3.32
N MET A 347 21.64 -19.05 -4.24
CA MET A 347 20.49 -19.39 -5.09
C MET A 347 19.31 -19.96 -4.31
N ASN A 348 19.50 -20.44 -3.08
CA ASN A 348 18.37 -20.87 -2.23
C ASN A 348 17.50 -19.68 -1.82
N LYS A 349 18.10 -18.48 -1.68
CA LYS A 349 17.43 -17.23 -1.26
C LYS A 349 17.02 -16.32 -2.43
N CYS A 350 17.46 -16.64 -3.63
CA CYS A 350 17.15 -15.82 -4.81
C CYS A 350 15.68 -15.93 -5.19
N THR A 351 15.06 -14.80 -5.57
CA THR A 351 13.64 -14.69 -5.91
C THR A 351 13.37 -14.43 -7.39
N LEU A 352 14.41 -14.35 -8.24
CA LEU A 352 14.26 -14.04 -9.65
C LEU A 352 13.37 -15.05 -10.39
N PRO A 353 12.33 -14.62 -11.13
CA PRO A 353 11.61 -15.51 -12.04
C PRO A 353 12.47 -15.91 -13.24
N ASP A 354 12.16 -17.04 -13.89
CA ASP A 354 12.85 -17.48 -15.10
C ASP A 354 12.69 -16.53 -16.28
N SER A 355 11.59 -15.76 -16.30
CA SER A 355 11.34 -14.67 -17.24
C SER A 355 10.76 -13.46 -16.51
N GLY A 356 11.11 -12.27 -16.96
CA GLY A 356 10.69 -11.04 -16.28
C GLY A 356 11.16 -9.77 -17.00
N GLN A 357 11.16 -8.66 -16.28
CA GLN A 357 11.64 -7.38 -16.77
C GLN A 357 12.92 -6.95 -16.04
N LEU A 358 14.01 -6.84 -16.78
CA LEU A 358 15.26 -6.24 -16.31
C LEU A 358 15.22 -4.73 -16.58
N THR A 359 15.36 -3.92 -15.55
CA THR A 359 15.44 -2.47 -15.67
C THR A 359 16.91 -2.03 -15.68
N LEU A 360 17.34 -1.43 -16.79
CA LEU A 360 18.65 -0.78 -16.92
C LEU A 360 18.45 0.72 -16.76
N VAL A 361 18.87 1.28 -15.63
CA VAL A 361 18.60 2.66 -15.19
C VAL A 361 17.10 2.95 -15.14
N ASN A 362 16.49 3.37 -16.25
CA ASN A 362 15.04 3.67 -16.34
C ASN A 362 14.34 2.96 -17.52
N THR A 363 15.05 2.08 -18.24
CA THR A 363 14.48 1.36 -19.39
C THR A 363 14.28 -0.09 -19.01
N LYS A 364 13.08 -0.60 -19.20
CA LYS A 364 12.69 -1.98 -18.91
C LYS A 364 12.88 -2.83 -20.17
N TYR A 365 13.58 -3.95 -20.06
CA TYR A 365 13.78 -4.95 -21.11
C TYR A 365 13.25 -6.29 -20.66
N LYS A 366 12.54 -7.00 -21.51
CA LYS A 366 12.12 -8.38 -21.24
C LYS A 366 13.32 -9.30 -21.29
N TYR A 367 13.40 -10.24 -20.35
CA TYR A 367 14.39 -11.31 -20.36
C TYR A 367 13.73 -12.68 -20.32
N SER A 368 14.34 -13.64 -20.98
CA SER A 368 13.93 -15.05 -21.00
C SER A 368 15.09 -15.93 -20.53
N GLY A 369 15.18 -16.15 -19.24
CA GLY A 369 16.23 -16.92 -18.60
C GLY A 369 17.44 -16.10 -18.16
N PHE A 370 18.14 -16.65 -17.19
CA PHE A 370 19.39 -16.10 -16.68
C PHE A 370 20.39 -17.21 -16.30
N GLU A 371 21.67 -16.88 -16.26
CA GLU A 371 22.73 -17.72 -15.75
C GLU A 371 23.37 -17.04 -14.54
N PHE A 372 23.65 -17.79 -13.48
CA PHE A 372 24.37 -17.33 -12.30
C PHE A 372 25.74 -17.99 -12.20
N ASP A 373 26.76 -17.20 -11.88
CA ASP A 373 28.13 -17.69 -11.63
C ASP A 373 28.65 -17.11 -10.31
N GLY A 374 28.47 -17.87 -9.24
CA GLY A 374 28.92 -17.54 -7.88
C GLY A 374 30.37 -17.92 -7.59
N THR A 375 31.09 -18.50 -8.56
CA THR A 375 32.53 -18.79 -8.41
C THR A 375 33.41 -17.55 -8.57
N LYS A 376 32.83 -16.47 -9.10
CA LYS A 376 33.49 -15.16 -9.25
C LYS A 376 33.24 -14.27 -8.03
N ILE A 377 34.13 -13.35 -7.78
CA ILE A 377 34.03 -12.32 -6.76
C ILE A 377 34.29 -10.96 -7.44
N PRO A 378 33.27 -10.08 -7.60
CA PRO A 378 31.85 -10.28 -7.28
C PRO A 378 31.17 -11.36 -8.15
N ALA A 379 30.11 -11.98 -7.61
CA ALA A 379 29.27 -12.93 -8.34
C ALA A 379 28.56 -12.23 -9.52
N THR A 380 28.25 -12.99 -10.57
CA THR A 380 27.69 -12.44 -11.80
C THR A 380 26.41 -13.16 -12.22
N TYR A 381 25.46 -12.37 -12.72
CA TYR A 381 24.28 -12.84 -13.42
C TYR A 381 24.37 -12.44 -14.88
N THR A 382 23.97 -13.32 -15.78
CA THR A 382 23.92 -13.06 -17.22
C THR A 382 22.51 -13.29 -17.72
N PHE A 383 21.88 -12.22 -18.21
CA PHE A 383 20.51 -12.22 -18.72
C PHE A 383 20.51 -12.18 -20.24
N LYS A 384 19.59 -12.92 -20.85
CA LYS A 384 19.27 -12.78 -22.26
C LYS A 384 18.05 -11.85 -22.39
N ILE A 385 18.27 -10.64 -22.91
CA ILE A 385 17.23 -9.62 -23.03
C ILE A 385 16.80 -9.38 -24.48
N GLU A 386 15.55 -8.97 -24.65
CA GLU A 386 14.97 -8.57 -25.93
C GLU A 386 14.78 -7.06 -25.98
N ARG A 387 15.07 -6.44 -27.12
CA ARG A 387 14.85 -5.02 -27.38
C ARG A 387 13.62 -4.84 -28.24
N GLU A 388 12.63 -4.09 -27.73
CA GLU A 388 11.44 -3.71 -28.49
C GLU A 388 11.71 -2.47 -29.37
N ALA A 389 10.91 -2.28 -30.41
CA ALA A 389 11.03 -1.13 -31.30
C ALA A 389 10.81 0.18 -30.54
N GLY A 390 11.75 1.11 -30.65
CA GLY A 390 11.69 2.41 -29.97
C GLY A 390 12.43 2.46 -28.62
N GLN A 391 12.83 1.33 -28.05
CA GLN A 391 13.65 1.31 -26.84
C GLN A 391 15.11 1.74 -27.13
N ALA A 392 15.77 2.28 -26.13
CA ALA A 392 17.21 2.60 -26.20
C ALA A 392 18.05 1.37 -26.53
N ASP A 393 19.24 1.55 -27.09
CA ASP A 393 20.17 0.44 -27.31
C ASP A 393 20.75 0.02 -25.94
N PRO A 394 20.61 -1.27 -25.53
CA PRO A 394 21.11 -1.72 -24.23
C PRO A 394 22.61 -1.51 -24.01
N THR A 395 23.41 -1.43 -25.08
CA THR A 395 24.87 -1.25 -25.00
C THR A 395 25.30 0.08 -24.37
N ILE A 396 24.42 1.09 -24.35
CA ILE A 396 24.72 2.39 -23.71
C ILE A 396 24.70 2.32 -22.18
N PHE A 397 24.17 1.23 -21.62
CA PHE A 397 24.02 1.04 -20.17
C PHE A 397 25.17 0.25 -19.54
N ASP A 398 26.27 0.03 -20.27
CA ASP A 398 27.47 -0.60 -19.70
C ASP A 398 27.99 0.22 -18.50
N GLY A 399 28.33 -0.45 -17.40
CA GLY A 399 28.72 0.18 -16.13
C GLY A 399 27.60 0.91 -15.39
N LYS A 400 26.32 0.71 -15.73
CA LYS A 400 25.16 1.35 -15.09
C LYS A 400 24.40 0.39 -14.19
N GLU A 401 23.50 0.96 -13.38
CA GLU A 401 22.61 0.21 -12.49
C GLU A 401 21.66 -0.69 -13.29
N ALA A 402 21.50 -1.91 -12.80
CA ALA A 402 20.55 -2.90 -13.29
C ALA A 402 19.76 -3.47 -12.11
N ARG A 403 18.45 -3.71 -12.31
CA ARG A 403 17.58 -4.26 -11.26
C ARG A 403 16.38 -5.00 -11.85
N VAL A 404 15.82 -5.92 -11.06
CA VAL A 404 14.49 -6.52 -11.27
C VAL A 404 13.66 -6.17 -10.05
N GLY A 405 12.50 -5.55 -10.29
CA GLY A 405 11.65 -5.04 -9.22
C GLY A 405 12.18 -3.75 -8.57
N THR A 406 11.74 -3.52 -7.36
CA THR A 406 12.05 -2.31 -6.58
C THR A 406 12.21 -2.67 -5.09
N LYS A 407 13.08 -1.94 -4.41
CA LYS A 407 13.25 -2.00 -2.97
C LYS A 407 11.95 -1.59 -2.25
N VAL A 408 11.42 -2.47 -1.40
CA VAL A 408 10.28 -2.18 -0.51
C VAL A 408 10.66 -2.60 0.91
N ASP A 409 10.88 -1.61 1.77
CA ASP A 409 11.28 -1.80 3.18
C ASP A 409 10.08 -2.24 4.03
N TYR A 410 9.60 -3.44 3.77
CA TYR A 410 8.53 -4.08 4.52
C TYR A 410 8.54 -5.60 4.31
N GLN A 411 8.24 -6.35 5.36
CA GLN A 411 8.05 -7.80 5.30
C GLN A 411 6.62 -8.11 4.83
N GLY A 412 6.42 -8.04 3.51
CA GLY A 412 5.15 -8.33 2.86
C GLY A 412 5.02 -9.79 2.41
N ILE A 413 4.02 -10.05 1.58
CA ILE A 413 3.73 -11.41 1.07
C ILE A 413 4.94 -12.02 0.35
N PRO A 414 5.66 -11.31 -0.57
CA PRO A 414 6.83 -11.87 -1.25
C PRO A 414 7.94 -12.31 -0.30
N TYR A 415 8.16 -11.58 0.80
CA TYR A 415 9.14 -11.96 1.82
C TYR A 415 8.82 -13.33 2.44
N TYR A 416 7.57 -13.57 2.83
CA TYR A 416 7.17 -14.86 3.42
C TYR A 416 7.16 -16.01 2.40
N GLN A 417 6.82 -15.73 1.14
CA GLN A 417 6.93 -16.71 0.06
C GLN A 417 8.38 -17.14 -0.16
N GLU A 418 9.31 -16.17 -0.13
CA GLU A 418 10.74 -16.44 -0.27
C GLU A 418 11.28 -17.27 0.89
N GLN A 419 10.92 -16.94 2.14
CA GLN A 419 11.32 -17.71 3.32
C GLN A 419 10.86 -19.18 3.25
N MET A 420 9.65 -19.43 2.75
CA MET A 420 9.18 -20.80 2.53
C MET A 420 9.98 -21.51 1.41
N ASN A 421 10.28 -20.81 0.32
CA ASN A 421 11.06 -21.35 -0.79
C ASN A 421 12.49 -21.70 -0.36
N GLU A 422 13.15 -20.83 0.41
CA GLU A 422 14.47 -21.08 0.97
C GLU A 422 14.48 -22.37 1.80
N TRP A 423 13.52 -22.48 2.73
CA TRP A 423 13.44 -23.66 3.59
C TRP A 423 13.21 -24.94 2.80
N VAL A 424 12.24 -24.93 1.89
CA VAL A 424 11.87 -26.10 1.07
C VAL A 424 13.06 -26.56 0.21
N ARG A 425 13.81 -25.63 -0.40
CA ARG A 425 15.02 -25.94 -1.20
C ARG A 425 16.09 -26.57 -0.37
N ILE A 426 16.46 -25.99 0.77
CA ILE A 426 17.50 -26.49 1.67
C ILE A 426 17.11 -27.86 2.22
N PHE A 427 15.86 -27.99 2.69
CA PHE A 427 15.36 -29.24 3.27
C PHE A 427 15.30 -30.37 2.26
N ALA A 428 14.66 -30.14 1.10
CA ALA A 428 14.55 -31.16 0.05
C ALA A 428 15.92 -31.59 -0.47
N LYS A 429 16.87 -30.61 -0.62
CA LYS A 429 18.25 -30.93 -1.03
C LYS A 429 18.93 -31.79 0.01
N ALA A 430 18.84 -31.46 1.30
CA ALA A 430 19.48 -32.24 2.37
C ALA A 430 18.96 -33.67 2.44
N MET A 431 17.65 -33.87 2.32
CA MET A 431 17.03 -35.22 2.28
C MET A 431 17.46 -35.98 1.03
N ASN A 432 17.39 -35.36 -0.15
CA ASN A 432 17.73 -36.00 -1.42
C ASN A 432 19.21 -36.35 -1.55
N ASP A 433 20.13 -35.50 -1.04
CA ASP A 433 21.57 -35.76 -1.09
C ASP A 433 21.95 -36.99 -0.25
N ILE A 434 21.24 -37.22 0.86
CA ILE A 434 21.42 -38.43 1.67
C ILE A 434 20.81 -39.62 0.93
N GLU A 435 19.58 -39.50 0.43
CA GLU A 435 18.87 -40.60 -0.27
C GLU A 435 19.61 -41.08 -1.51
N LYS A 436 20.21 -40.19 -2.30
CA LYS A 436 21.07 -40.51 -3.47
C LYS A 436 22.22 -41.45 -3.13
N THR A 437 22.67 -41.50 -1.88
CA THR A 437 23.73 -42.42 -1.44
C THR A 437 23.24 -43.86 -1.23
N ALA A 438 21.93 -44.04 -1.12
CA ALA A 438 21.30 -45.31 -0.88
C ALA A 438 21.17 -46.18 -2.14
N VAL A 439 20.85 -47.43 -1.93
CA VAL A 439 20.39 -48.38 -2.97
C VAL A 439 18.99 -48.88 -2.66
N ASP A 440 18.21 -49.10 -3.69
CA ASP A 440 16.87 -49.69 -3.59
C ASP A 440 16.93 -51.21 -3.28
N GLU A 441 15.79 -51.83 -3.09
CA GLU A 441 15.71 -53.28 -2.80
C GLU A 441 16.23 -54.16 -3.94
N GLU A 442 16.35 -53.61 -5.17
CA GLU A 442 16.94 -54.32 -6.33
C GLU A 442 18.46 -54.09 -6.42
N GLY A 443 19.05 -53.26 -5.55
CA GLY A 443 20.47 -52.88 -5.56
C GLY A 443 20.82 -51.82 -6.59
N LYS A 444 19.82 -51.10 -7.12
CA LYS A 444 20.02 -49.92 -7.97
C LYS A 444 20.17 -48.68 -7.11
N PRO A 445 20.83 -47.59 -7.61
CA PRO A 445 20.84 -46.31 -6.92
C PRO A 445 19.40 -45.88 -6.61
N ALA A 446 19.14 -45.47 -5.37
CA ALA A 446 17.85 -44.95 -4.96
C ALA A 446 17.50 -43.66 -5.72
N GLU A 447 16.22 -43.47 -5.96
CA GLU A 447 15.68 -42.23 -6.54
C GLU A 447 15.67 -41.12 -5.51
N VAL A 448 15.55 -39.87 -5.93
CA VAL A 448 15.36 -38.70 -5.01
C VAL A 448 13.97 -38.77 -4.36
N LEU A 449 13.87 -38.39 -3.09
CA LEU A 449 12.60 -38.40 -2.35
C LEU A 449 11.70 -37.23 -2.78
N PHE A 450 12.25 -36.00 -2.76
CA PHE A 450 11.51 -34.80 -3.10
C PHE A 450 11.80 -34.34 -4.53
N THR A 451 10.77 -33.95 -5.24
CA THR A 451 10.77 -33.44 -6.62
C THR A 451 9.94 -32.17 -6.69
N ALA A 452 9.86 -31.52 -7.83
CA ALA A 452 8.93 -30.42 -8.07
C ALA A 452 7.95 -30.80 -9.19
N LYS A 453 6.76 -30.18 -9.19
CA LYS A 453 5.80 -30.26 -10.30
C LYS A 453 5.84 -28.96 -11.09
N GLU A 454 5.88 -29.05 -12.41
CA GLU A 454 5.71 -27.88 -13.25
C GLU A 454 4.27 -27.35 -13.15
N LYS A 455 4.11 -26.05 -12.91
CA LYS A 455 2.80 -25.43 -12.61
C LYS A 455 1.80 -25.57 -13.77
N VAL A 456 2.26 -25.60 -15.02
CA VAL A 456 1.42 -25.62 -16.22
C VAL A 456 1.15 -27.05 -16.71
N SER A 457 2.20 -27.86 -16.90
CA SER A 457 2.06 -29.21 -17.45
C SER A 457 1.72 -30.27 -16.38
N GLY A 458 2.07 -29.99 -15.11
CA GLY A 458 1.98 -30.96 -14.02
C GLY A 458 3.07 -32.04 -14.08
N ASP A 459 4.03 -31.90 -15.01
CA ASP A 459 5.13 -32.86 -15.17
C ASP A 459 6.09 -32.77 -13.98
N GLU A 460 6.65 -33.91 -13.61
CA GLU A 460 7.62 -34.01 -12.53
C GLU A 460 8.98 -33.48 -12.98
N ILE A 461 9.54 -32.57 -12.22
CA ILE A 461 10.91 -32.05 -12.39
C ILE A 461 11.81 -32.84 -11.44
N LYS A 462 12.66 -33.71 -11.99
CA LYS A 462 13.72 -34.39 -11.24
C LYS A 462 14.99 -33.56 -11.29
N PHE A 463 15.61 -33.30 -10.13
CA PHE A 463 16.81 -32.49 -10.04
C PHE A 463 18.04 -33.26 -10.50
N THR A 464 18.58 -32.86 -11.63
CA THR A 464 19.75 -33.51 -12.28
C THR A 464 21.04 -32.71 -12.13
N ALA A 465 20.92 -31.40 -11.85
CA ALA A 465 22.06 -30.53 -11.64
C ALA A 465 22.36 -30.40 -10.14
N ASP A 466 23.63 -30.44 -9.81
CA ASP A 466 24.12 -30.21 -8.45
C ASP A 466 24.60 -28.76 -8.36
N LEU A 467 24.05 -27.97 -7.41
CA LEU A 467 24.55 -26.63 -7.09
C LEU A 467 25.99 -26.63 -6.53
N ALA A 468 26.65 -27.79 -6.52
CA ALA A 468 27.99 -27.96 -5.96
C ALA A 468 29.03 -26.99 -6.57
N ASP A 469 28.84 -26.56 -7.83
CA ASP A 469 29.74 -25.63 -8.51
C ASP A 469 29.35 -24.14 -8.30
N ASN A 470 28.30 -23.84 -7.49
CA ASN A 470 27.77 -22.49 -7.29
C ASN A 470 27.48 -21.78 -8.63
N LYS A 471 26.91 -22.51 -9.57
CA LYS A 471 26.46 -22.05 -10.89
C LYS A 471 25.03 -22.48 -11.14
N TYR A 472 24.27 -21.66 -11.82
CA TYR A 472 22.89 -21.94 -12.20
C TYR A 472 22.60 -21.45 -13.61
N LYS A 473 21.76 -22.20 -14.32
CA LYS A 473 21.13 -21.80 -15.58
C LYS A 473 19.65 -22.09 -15.52
N SER A 474 18.82 -21.14 -15.93
CA SER A 474 17.36 -21.32 -15.93
C SER A 474 16.87 -22.44 -16.85
N SER A 475 17.72 -22.95 -17.77
CA SER A 475 17.44 -24.16 -18.57
C SER A 475 17.62 -25.48 -17.81
N ASP A 476 18.30 -25.47 -16.67
CA ASP A 476 18.68 -26.65 -15.94
C ASP A 476 17.57 -27.09 -14.96
N SER A 477 17.46 -28.40 -14.70
CA SER A 477 16.56 -28.95 -13.68
C SER A 477 17.25 -28.89 -12.31
N ASP A 478 17.26 -27.71 -11.71
CA ASP A 478 17.92 -27.41 -10.44
C ASP A 478 16.91 -27.18 -9.31
N TYR A 479 17.38 -27.27 -8.06
CA TYR A 479 16.62 -26.96 -6.84
C TYR A 479 16.08 -25.53 -6.81
N TYR A 480 16.63 -24.60 -7.57
CA TYR A 480 16.09 -23.27 -7.73
C TYR A 480 14.64 -23.25 -8.26
N ARG A 481 14.26 -24.25 -9.08
CA ARG A 481 12.89 -24.42 -9.60
C ARG A 481 11.92 -24.95 -8.55
N LEU A 482 12.43 -25.42 -7.41
CA LEU A 482 11.62 -25.86 -6.29
C LEU A 482 11.12 -24.67 -5.50
N THR A 483 9.82 -24.61 -5.30
CA THR A 483 9.13 -23.60 -4.50
C THR A 483 8.18 -24.28 -3.53
N ALA A 484 7.73 -23.56 -2.51
CA ALA A 484 6.70 -24.06 -1.61
C ALA A 484 5.39 -24.44 -2.33
N GLY A 485 5.11 -23.79 -3.48
CA GLY A 485 3.90 -24.04 -4.26
C GLY A 485 3.97 -25.22 -5.24
N ASN A 486 5.13 -25.87 -5.41
CA ASN A 486 5.28 -26.95 -6.37
C ASN A 486 6.04 -28.19 -5.86
N ILE A 487 6.46 -28.19 -4.59
CA ILE A 487 7.11 -29.35 -3.97
C ILE A 487 6.20 -30.58 -4.02
N SER A 488 6.78 -31.74 -4.31
CA SER A 488 6.07 -33.02 -4.31
C SER A 488 7.02 -34.16 -3.97
N VAL A 489 6.45 -35.29 -3.57
CA VAL A 489 7.19 -36.56 -3.44
C VAL A 489 7.33 -37.20 -4.80
N ASN A 490 8.47 -37.87 -5.05
CA ASN A 490 8.76 -38.59 -6.29
C ASN A 490 7.65 -39.61 -6.63
N ASN A 491 7.09 -39.46 -7.82
CA ASN A 491 5.99 -40.31 -8.28
C ASN A 491 6.35 -41.82 -8.37
N GLU A 492 7.62 -42.14 -8.61
CA GLU A 492 8.06 -43.55 -8.64
C GLU A 492 8.05 -44.18 -7.24
N MET A 493 8.45 -43.40 -6.21
CA MET A 493 8.38 -43.84 -4.81
C MET A 493 6.95 -43.95 -4.31
N VAL A 494 6.04 -43.08 -4.73
CA VAL A 494 4.61 -43.14 -4.39
C VAL A 494 3.96 -44.40 -4.97
N LYS A 495 4.36 -44.83 -6.19
CA LYS A 495 3.84 -46.04 -6.83
C LYS A 495 4.45 -47.30 -6.24
N ASP A 496 5.75 -47.24 -5.88
CA ASP A 496 6.51 -48.37 -5.40
C ASP A 496 7.50 -47.95 -4.29
N ALA A 497 7.10 -48.17 -3.05
CA ALA A 497 7.90 -47.79 -1.87
C ALA A 497 9.24 -48.57 -1.76
N SER A 498 9.45 -49.65 -2.54
CA SER A 498 10.73 -50.38 -2.60
C SER A 498 11.85 -49.54 -3.22
N LYS A 499 11.52 -48.44 -3.93
CA LYS A 499 12.48 -47.46 -4.49
C LYS A 499 13.12 -46.56 -3.42
N PHE A 500 12.55 -46.47 -2.22
CA PHE A 500 13.14 -45.78 -1.10
C PHE A 500 14.26 -46.63 -0.48
N GLY A 501 15.47 -46.10 -0.52
CA GLY A 501 16.68 -46.77 -0.03
C GLY A 501 16.89 -46.58 1.47
N THR A 502 17.25 -47.66 2.17
CA THR A 502 17.55 -47.59 3.63
C THR A 502 19.02 -47.83 3.95
N THR A 503 19.79 -48.29 2.95
CA THR A 503 21.22 -48.64 3.10
C THR A 503 22.05 -48.27 1.87
N VAL A 504 23.33 -48.07 2.05
CA VAL A 504 24.29 -47.88 0.95
C VAL A 504 24.74 -49.21 0.34
N ASP A 505 24.52 -50.36 0.99
CA ASP A 505 24.94 -51.68 0.52
C ASP A 505 23.91 -52.75 0.88
N ILE A 506 23.20 -53.29 -0.12
CA ILE A 506 22.18 -54.32 0.01
C ILE A 506 22.73 -55.60 0.67
N LYS A 507 24.06 -55.85 0.59
CA LYS A 507 24.67 -57.01 1.23
C LYS A 507 24.63 -56.99 2.75
N LYS A 508 24.37 -55.83 3.35
CA LYS A 508 24.16 -55.69 4.79
C LYS A 508 22.86 -56.32 5.29
N GLY A 509 21.98 -56.71 4.38
CA GLY A 509 20.67 -57.33 4.69
C GLY A 509 19.51 -56.33 4.52
N GLY A 510 18.28 -56.85 4.40
CA GLY A 510 17.09 -56.04 4.19
C GLY A 510 16.71 -55.10 5.36
N ASP A 511 17.27 -55.34 6.55
CA ASP A 511 17.05 -54.54 7.75
C ASP A 511 18.16 -53.49 8.00
N ALA A 512 19.05 -53.27 7.01
CA ALA A 512 20.09 -52.27 7.13
C ALA A 512 19.51 -50.85 7.03
N GLN A 513 19.93 -49.98 7.94
CA GLN A 513 19.26 -48.71 8.24
C GLN A 513 20.24 -47.52 8.31
N ASP A 514 21.45 -47.67 7.78
CA ASP A 514 22.53 -46.66 7.87
C ASP A 514 22.16 -45.34 7.16
N VAL A 515 21.38 -45.36 6.08
CA VAL A 515 20.90 -44.17 5.39
C VAL A 515 19.73 -43.54 6.17
N THR A 516 18.80 -44.36 6.68
CA THR A 516 17.68 -43.85 7.47
C THR A 516 18.15 -43.18 8.75
N GLU A 517 19.22 -43.69 9.40
CA GLU A 517 19.84 -43.01 10.55
C GLU A 517 20.35 -41.60 10.18
N LEU A 518 20.97 -41.44 9.01
CA LEU A 518 21.44 -40.14 8.51
C LEU A 518 20.28 -39.21 8.17
N LEU A 519 19.19 -39.70 7.60
CA LEU A 519 17.97 -38.94 7.31
C LEU A 519 17.32 -38.41 8.58
N LEU A 520 17.24 -39.20 9.66
CA LEU A 520 16.69 -38.78 10.96
C LEU A 520 17.44 -37.58 11.57
N THR A 521 18.75 -37.44 11.31
CA THR A 521 19.50 -36.29 11.83
C THR A 521 19.19 -34.98 11.15
N VAL A 522 18.52 -34.98 9.99
CA VAL A 522 18.23 -33.74 9.20
C VAL A 522 17.32 -32.79 9.99
N GLN A 523 16.42 -33.32 10.84
CA GLN A 523 15.47 -32.49 11.59
C GLN A 523 16.16 -31.50 12.55
N ASP A 524 17.27 -31.89 13.19
CA ASP A 524 17.93 -31.13 14.26
C ASP A 524 19.34 -30.64 13.90
N ASP A 525 19.98 -31.21 12.86
CA ASP A 525 21.36 -30.86 12.48
C ASP A 525 21.44 -29.60 11.65
N LYS A 526 21.85 -28.49 12.29
CA LYS A 526 22.04 -27.17 11.68
C LYS A 526 23.17 -27.12 10.62
N ASN A 527 24.00 -28.16 10.50
CA ASN A 527 24.97 -28.24 9.42
C ASN A 527 24.36 -28.82 8.12
N LYS A 528 23.25 -29.56 8.24
CA LYS A 528 22.53 -30.13 7.09
C LYS A 528 21.46 -29.19 6.59
N VAL A 529 20.64 -28.63 7.50
CA VAL A 529 19.63 -27.61 7.21
C VAL A 529 19.87 -26.43 8.12
N ASN A 530 20.29 -25.32 7.55
CA ASN A 530 20.53 -24.07 8.26
C ASN A 530 19.60 -22.99 7.71
N PHE A 531 18.45 -22.84 8.35
CA PHE A 531 17.53 -21.78 8.03
C PHE A 531 17.69 -20.64 9.04
N ARG A 532 18.34 -19.55 8.64
CA ARG A 532 18.56 -18.37 9.50
C ARG A 532 19.20 -18.71 10.87
N GLY A 533 20.08 -19.71 10.90
CA GLY A 533 20.70 -20.21 12.14
C GLY A 533 19.86 -21.19 12.94
N CYS A 534 18.67 -21.54 12.46
CA CYS A 534 17.73 -22.50 13.03
C CYS A 534 17.84 -23.86 12.32
N SER A 535 17.45 -24.95 13.00
CA SER A 535 17.30 -26.29 12.40
C SER A 535 16.00 -26.38 11.55
N ALA A 536 15.84 -27.47 10.80
CA ALA A 536 14.64 -27.67 10.01
C ALA A 536 13.36 -27.62 10.85
N LYS A 537 13.38 -28.19 12.03
CA LYS A 537 12.25 -28.22 12.99
C LYS A 537 11.88 -26.83 13.51
N GLU A 538 12.86 -25.93 13.68
CA GLU A 538 12.66 -24.58 14.23
C GLU A 538 12.14 -23.57 13.18
N PHE A 539 11.91 -23.98 11.94
CA PHE A 539 11.46 -23.12 10.84
C PHE A 539 10.21 -22.29 11.16
N LEU A 540 9.15 -22.94 11.64
CA LEU A 540 7.90 -22.24 11.94
C LEU A 540 8.09 -21.18 13.03
N GLN A 541 8.91 -21.45 14.05
CA GLN A 541 9.18 -20.51 15.12
C GLN A 541 9.88 -19.24 14.61
N CYS A 542 10.78 -19.37 13.64
CA CYS A 542 11.43 -18.23 12.99
C CYS A 542 10.41 -17.36 12.25
N ILE A 543 9.56 -17.96 11.41
CA ILE A 543 8.56 -17.24 10.60
C ILE A 543 7.47 -16.63 11.47
N THR A 544 6.89 -17.39 12.39
CA THR A 544 5.82 -16.88 13.27
C THR A 544 6.32 -15.75 14.17
N SER A 545 7.59 -15.78 14.60
CA SER A 545 8.19 -14.67 15.36
C SER A 545 8.28 -13.39 14.54
N ASP A 546 8.67 -13.47 13.27
CA ASP A 546 8.71 -12.31 12.37
C ASP A 546 7.31 -11.76 12.10
N ILE A 547 6.34 -12.63 11.83
CA ILE A 547 4.95 -12.25 11.59
C ILE A 547 4.37 -11.55 12.82
N ALA A 548 4.53 -12.17 14.01
CA ALA A 548 4.04 -11.61 15.27
C ALA A 548 4.67 -10.24 15.58
N LEU A 549 5.97 -10.07 15.31
CA LEU A 549 6.65 -8.79 15.48
C LEU A 549 6.08 -7.73 14.53
N SER A 550 5.91 -8.07 13.26
CA SER A 550 5.35 -7.17 12.24
C SER A 550 3.90 -6.80 12.54
N ALA A 551 3.08 -7.77 12.97
CA ALA A 551 1.69 -7.55 13.40
C ALA A 551 1.60 -6.65 14.63
N ASN A 552 2.42 -6.89 15.65
CA ASN A 552 2.47 -6.06 16.86
C ASN A 552 2.96 -4.64 16.57
N ASN A 553 3.95 -4.47 15.69
CA ASN A 553 4.39 -3.16 15.24
C ASN A 553 3.27 -2.42 14.53
N ALA A 554 2.60 -3.05 13.56
CA ALA A 554 1.48 -2.47 12.83
C ALA A 554 0.35 -2.06 13.79
N LYS A 555 -0.02 -2.93 14.75
CA LYS A 555 -1.00 -2.64 15.80
C LYS A 555 -0.61 -1.43 16.64
N THR A 556 0.61 -1.40 17.15
CA THR A 556 1.11 -0.30 18.01
C THR A 556 1.05 1.04 17.28
N PHE A 557 1.46 1.08 16.00
CA PHE A 557 1.37 2.29 15.20
C PHE A 557 -0.07 2.68 14.88
N THR A 558 -0.95 1.71 14.58
CA THR A 558 -2.39 1.98 14.37
C THR A 558 -3.03 2.60 15.60
N GLU A 559 -2.77 2.06 16.82
CA GLU A 559 -3.26 2.62 18.07
C GLU A 559 -2.72 4.04 18.32
N ASN A 560 -1.43 4.27 18.08
CA ASN A 560 -0.81 5.58 18.23
C ASN A 560 -1.42 6.61 17.28
N TYR A 561 -1.53 6.28 15.98
CA TYR A 561 -2.11 7.20 14.99
C TYR A 561 -3.62 7.39 15.19
N THR A 562 -4.35 6.39 15.70
CA THR A 562 -5.74 6.54 16.11
C THR A 562 -5.87 7.60 17.22
N ASN A 563 -5.00 7.56 18.23
CA ASN A 563 -5.00 8.53 19.31
C ASN A 563 -4.61 9.94 18.83
N ILE A 564 -3.58 10.05 17.96
CA ILE A 564 -3.18 11.32 17.35
C ILE A 564 -4.32 11.89 16.51
N ASN A 565 -4.94 11.07 15.66
CA ASN A 565 -6.05 11.48 14.80
C ASN A 565 -7.25 11.95 15.62
N LYS A 566 -7.60 11.24 16.70
CA LYS A 566 -8.64 11.65 17.64
C LYS A 566 -8.35 12.99 18.28
N SER A 567 -7.11 13.23 18.75
CA SER A 567 -6.69 14.49 19.36
C SER A 567 -6.74 15.65 18.37
N VAL A 568 -6.21 15.46 17.15
CA VAL A 568 -6.24 16.47 16.09
C VAL A 568 -7.66 16.76 15.65
N SER A 569 -8.50 15.74 15.49
CA SER A 569 -9.92 15.87 15.16
C SER A 569 -10.69 16.67 16.22
N GLN A 570 -10.46 16.37 17.50
CA GLN A 570 -11.07 17.13 18.60
C GLN A 570 -10.65 18.61 18.59
N THR A 571 -9.36 18.89 18.35
CA THR A 571 -8.86 20.26 18.26
C THR A 571 -9.44 20.99 17.03
N ARG A 572 -9.54 20.30 15.89
CA ARG A 572 -10.18 20.83 14.68
C ARG A 572 -11.63 21.16 14.92
N LEU A 573 -12.38 20.26 15.57
CA LEU A 573 -13.79 20.47 15.94
C LEU A 573 -13.98 21.60 16.96
N SER A 574 -13.06 21.79 17.90
CA SER A 574 -13.16 22.90 18.87
C SER A 574 -13.02 24.28 18.20
N ILE A 575 -12.39 24.35 17.01
CA ILE A 575 -12.23 25.59 16.24
C ILE A 575 -13.37 25.75 15.24
N SER A 576 -13.64 24.72 14.46
CA SER A 576 -14.51 24.77 13.28
C SER A 576 -15.89 24.17 13.50
N GLY A 577 -16.08 23.43 14.58
CA GLY A 577 -17.36 22.80 14.92
C GLY A 577 -18.39 23.79 15.46
N VAL A 578 -19.63 23.37 15.45
CA VAL A 578 -20.75 24.11 16.04
C VAL A 578 -20.91 23.67 17.48
N ASP A 579 -20.89 24.63 18.42
CA ASP A 579 -21.23 24.41 19.82
C ASP A 579 -22.66 24.92 20.05
N ASN A 580 -23.59 24.03 20.39
CA ASN A 580 -25.01 24.35 20.57
C ASN A 580 -25.25 25.39 21.68
N ASP A 581 -24.48 25.36 22.77
CA ASP A 581 -24.64 26.29 23.88
C ASP A 581 -24.13 27.69 23.49
N GLU A 582 -23.03 27.78 22.77
CA GLU A 582 -22.49 29.03 22.23
C GLU A 582 -23.44 29.64 21.19
N GLU A 583 -23.95 28.84 20.26
CA GLU A 583 -24.87 29.31 19.23
C GLU A 583 -26.25 29.71 19.83
N ALA A 584 -26.73 29.00 20.87
CA ALA A 584 -27.93 29.40 21.58
C ALA A 584 -27.77 30.78 22.27
N LEU A 585 -26.60 31.04 22.87
CA LEU A 585 -26.26 32.34 23.42
C LEU A 585 -26.22 33.42 22.32
N HIS A 586 -25.61 33.12 21.19
CA HIS A 586 -25.57 34.01 20.04
C HIS A 586 -26.98 34.30 19.49
N LEU A 587 -27.86 33.30 19.45
CA LEU A 587 -29.23 33.45 19.00
C LEU A 587 -29.96 34.49 19.85
N VAL A 588 -29.90 34.39 21.19
CA VAL A 588 -30.52 35.35 22.13
C VAL A 588 -29.93 36.74 21.94
N LYS A 589 -28.59 36.86 21.88
CA LYS A 589 -27.88 38.13 21.69
C LYS A 589 -28.28 38.82 20.38
N PHE A 590 -28.38 38.10 19.29
CA PHE A 590 -28.72 38.69 17.99
C PHE A 590 -30.24 38.99 17.90
N GLN A 591 -31.10 38.22 18.59
CA GLN A 591 -32.50 38.52 18.72
C GLN A 591 -32.72 39.82 19.50
N GLU A 592 -31.97 40.04 20.58
CA GLU A 592 -32.04 41.30 21.33
C GLU A 592 -31.55 42.48 20.48
N ALA A 593 -30.45 42.31 19.73
CA ALA A 593 -29.93 43.32 18.80
C ALA A 593 -30.94 43.68 17.70
N TYR A 594 -31.64 42.66 17.16
CA TYR A 594 -32.72 42.84 16.20
C TYR A 594 -33.87 43.66 16.81
N ASN A 595 -34.34 43.26 18.00
CA ASN A 595 -35.44 43.93 18.71
C ASN A 595 -35.12 45.41 19.05
N LEU A 596 -33.89 45.68 19.52
CA LEU A 596 -33.41 47.03 19.79
C LEU A 596 -33.36 47.89 18.53
N SER A 597 -32.78 47.38 17.43
CA SER A 597 -32.74 48.09 16.16
C SER A 597 -34.13 48.35 15.58
N ALA A 598 -35.06 47.37 15.68
CA ALA A 598 -36.43 47.52 15.28
C ALA A 598 -37.16 48.56 16.13
N LYS A 599 -36.87 48.61 17.45
CA LYS A 599 -37.44 49.65 18.35
C LYS A 599 -36.95 51.05 18.02
N VAL A 600 -35.64 51.21 17.71
CA VAL A 600 -35.08 52.49 17.23
C VAL A 600 -35.77 52.90 15.93
N MET A 601 -35.97 51.97 14.98
CA MET A 601 -36.65 52.22 13.72
C MET A 601 -38.11 52.72 13.96
N GLN A 602 -38.83 52.08 14.88
CA GLN A 602 -40.21 52.48 15.27
C GLN A 602 -40.20 53.94 15.84
N ILE A 603 -39.29 54.23 16.77
CA ILE A 603 -39.19 55.57 17.38
C ILE A 603 -38.86 56.64 16.31
N MET A 604 -37.94 56.31 15.42
CA MET A 604 -37.59 57.22 14.32
C MET A 604 -38.78 57.45 13.37
N THR A 605 -39.55 56.42 13.05
CA THR A 605 -40.77 56.51 12.24
C THR A 605 -41.79 57.42 12.92
N GLU A 606 -42.04 57.25 14.25
CA GLU A 606 -42.93 58.12 15.01
C GLU A 606 -42.49 59.59 15.03
N ILE A 607 -41.16 59.86 15.12
CA ILE A 607 -40.60 61.20 15.04
C ILE A 607 -40.87 61.83 13.66
N TYR A 608 -40.66 61.06 12.59
CA TYR A 608 -40.88 61.53 11.23
C TYR A 608 -42.37 61.74 10.93
N ASP A 609 -43.27 60.88 11.41
CA ASP A 609 -44.69 61.03 11.28
C ASP A 609 -45.17 62.33 11.96
N ARG A 610 -44.67 62.62 13.16
CA ARG A 610 -44.93 63.92 13.83
C ARG A 610 -44.40 65.12 13.07
N LEU A 611 -43.19 65.00 12.52
CA LEU A 611 -42.57 66.08 11.73
C LEU A 611 -43.39 66.36 10.46
N ILE A 612 -43.81 65.35 9.73
CA ILE A 612 -44.54 65.47 8.46
C ILE A 612 -45.99 65.88 8.68
N LEU A 613 -46.69 65.23 9.63
CA LEU A 613 -48.14 65.37 9.79
C LEU A 613 -48.55 66.53 10.76
N GLN A 614 -47.68 66.93 11.71
CA GLN A 614 -48.02 67.89 12.74
C GLN A 614 -47.29 69.23 12.60
N THR A 615 -46.17 69.30 11.85
CA THR A 615 -45.46 70.59 11.67
C THR A 615 -45.72 71.22 10.30
N GLY A 616 -46.40 70.54 9.37
CA GLY A 616 -46.90 71.13 8.13
C GLY A 616 -45.78 71.53 7.12
N VAL A 617 -44.62 70.88 7.17
CA VAL A 617 -43.51 71.12 6.24
C VAL A 617 -43.59 70.17 5.08
#